data_db4da8b121132317077be952d845af4a
#
_entry.id   db4da8b121132317077be952d845af4a
#
_cell.length_a   1.000
_cell.length_b   1.000
_cell.length_c   1.000
_cell.angle_alpha   90.00
_cell.angle_beta   90.00
_cell.angle_gamma   90.00
#
_symmetry.space_group_name_H-M   'P 1'
#
loop_
_entity.id
_entity.type
_entity.pdbx_description
1 polymer ?
#
loop_
_entity_poly.entity_id
_entity_poly.type
_entity_poly.pdbx_seq_one_letter_code
_entity_poly.pdbx_strand_id
1 'polypeptide(L)'
;MRLASNARKVTISRFDSLCLRLDAMLEIPGKACGSCYLCCKVLEIEEFKKKAGKLCDHCIHEGGCGIYTKRPEVCRDYQCRWKEERSLSAQLRPDRVGTLLMDDPDSDEYHAVCDPEKPFMWRNPLVFKHLVAEAKSGRTVLAKAGLRAWRIFPDGHWQETA
;
A
#
# COMPACT_ATOMS: atom_id res chain seq x y z
N MET A 1 8.58 7.65 2.37
CA MET A 1 8.14 6.70 3.37
C MET A 1 9.09 5.52 3.32
N ARG A 2 9.78 5.21 4.42
CA ARG A 2 10.74 4.09 4.51
C ARG A 2 9.99 2.88 5.03
N LEU A 3 10.09 1.76 4.36
CA LEU A 3 9.77 0.46 4.93
C LEU A 3 11.02 0.02 5.71
N ALA A 4 11.09 0.43 6.98
CA ALA A 4 12.19 0.01 7.85
C ALA A 4 11.95 -1.44 8.29
N SER A 5 12.96 -2.30 8.12
CA SER A 5 12.95 -3.65 8.66
C SER A 5 13.14 -3.57 10.18
N ASN A 6 12.06 -3.68 10.93
CA ASN A 6 12.14 -3.87 12.37
C ASN A 6 12.40 -5.36 12.63
N ALA A 7 13.64 -5.79 12.45
CA ALA A 7 14.09 -7.14 12.78
C ALA A 7 14.12 -7.31 14.30
N ARG A 8 12.97 -7.55 14.93
CA ARG A 8 12.96 -8.24 16.20
C ARG A 8 13.36 -9.70 15.94
N LYS A 9 14.53 -10.11 16.45
CA LYS A 9 14.91 -11.52 16.52
C LYS A 9 13.86 -12.26 17.37
N VAL A 10 12.85 -12.79 16.70
CA VAL A 10 11.94 -13.76 17.30
C VAL A 10 12.54 -15.12 17.01
N THR A 11 12.93 -15.83 18.07
CA THR A 11 13.36 -17.24 17.99
C THR A 11 12.12 -18.06 17.65
N ILE A 12 12.00 -18.46 16.39
CA ILE A 12 10.85 -19.20 15.87
C ILE A 12 10.91 -20.63 16.44
N SER A 13 9.97 -20.96 17.32
CA SER A 13 9.74 -22.33 17.73
C SER A 13 8.99 -23.09 16.61
N ARG A 14 9.10 -24.44 16.59
CA ARG A 14 8.50 -25.29 15.54
C ARG A 14 6.99 -25.14 15.34
N PHE A 15 6.29 -24.44 16.22
CA PHE A 15 4.84 -24.16 16.12
C PHE A 15 4.51 -23.03 15.15
N ASP A 16 5.44 -22.07 14.93
CA ASP A 16 5.19 -20.92 14.07
C ASP A 16 5.15 -21.28 12.57
N SER A 17 5.81 -22.38 12.19
CA SER A 17 5.85 -22.84 10.79
C SER A 17 4.48 -23.28 10.24
N LEU A 18 3.56 -23.67 11.11
CA LEU A 18 2.20 -24.08 10.72
C LEU A 18 1.29 -22.85 10.55
N CYS A 19 1.47 -21.82 11.40
CA CYS A 19 0.73 -20.56 11.32
C CYS A 19 1.08 -19.78 10.05
N LEU A 20 2.38 -19.70 9.70
CA LEU A 20 2.85 -19.04 8.47
C LEU A 20 2.36 -19.72 7.17
N ARG A 21 2.06 -21.03 7.22
CA ARG A 21 1.45 -21.75 6.09
C ARG A 21 -0.05 -21.51 5.96
N LEU A 22 -0.73 -21.18 7.04
CA LEU A 22 -2.16 -20.83 7.03
C LEU A 22 -2.41 -19.43 6.49
N ASP A 23 -1.54 -18.46 6.76
CA ASP A 23 -1.64 -17.11 6.21
C ASP A 23 -1.44 -17.05 4.69
N ALA A 24 -0.57 -17.91 4.14
CA ALA A 24 -0.39 -18.06 2.69
C ALA A 24 -1.61 -18.69 1.99
N MET A 25 -2.52 -19.33 2.71
CA MET A 25 -3.72 -19.99 2.16
C MET A 25 -4.97 -19.09 2.19
N LEU A 26 -4.91 -17.90 2.77
CA LEU A 26 -6.05 -16.99 2.91
C LEU A 26 -5.99 -15.80 1.93
N GLU A 27 -5.51 -16.03 0.70
CA GLU A 27 -5.71 -15.00 -0.33
C GLU A 27 -7.20 -14.76 -0.55
N ILE A 28 -7.62 -13.50 -0.40
CA ILE A 28 -9.01 -13.13 -0.65
C ILE A 28 -9.29 -13.36 -2.12
N PRO A 29 -10.29 -14.19 -2.49
CA PRO A 29 -10.62 -14.45 -3.88
C PRO A 29 -10.80 -13.15 -4.68
N GLY A 30 -10.13 -13.04 -5.83
CA GLY A 30 -10.18 -11.86 -6.69
C GLY A 30 -9.25 -10.71 -6.29
N LYS A 31 -8.45 -10.85 -5.22
CA LYS A 31 -7.52 -9.81 -4.74
C LYS A 31 -6.04 -10.17 -4.93
N ALA A 32 -5.72 -10.82 -6.03
CA ALA A 32 -4.33 -11.05 -6.41
C ALA A 32 -3.69 -9.78 -7.00
N CYS A 33 -2.40 -9.57 -6.73
CA CYS A 33 -1.64 -8.47 -7.33
C CYS A 33 -1.69 -8.54 -8.87
N GLY A 34 -1.42 -9.72 -9.46
CA GLY A 34 -1.45 -9.90 -10.91
C GLY A 34 -0.62 -8.83 -11.63
N SER A 35 -1.26 -8.08 -12.53
CA SER A 35 -0.64 -6.98 -13.28
C SER A 35 -0.50 -5.68 -12.49
N CYS A 36 -0.95 -5.59 -11.24
CA CYS A 36 -0.80 -4.38 -10.43
C CYS A 36 0.67 -4.13 -10.09
N TYR A 37 1.11 -2.90 -10.32
CA TYR A 37 2.50 -2.48 -10.13
C TYR A 37 2.65 -1.23 -9.27
N LEU A 38 1.57 -0.68 -8.72
CA LEU A 38 1.62 0.65 -8.09
C LEU A 38 2.56 0.70 -6.88
N CYS A 39 2.62 -0.34 -6.04
CA CYS A 39 3.61 -0.42 -4.95
C CYS A 39 5.06 -0.38 -5.48
N CYS A 40 5.33 -1.00 -6.64
CA CYS A 40 6.64 -0.96 -7.30
C CYS A 40 7.00 0.45 -7.80
N LYS A 41 6.02 1.34 -8.02
CA LYS A 41 6.24 2.73 -8.42
C LYS A 41 6.36 3.65 -7.20
N VAL A 42 5.40 3.59 -6.27
CA VAL A 42 5.24 4.66 -5.27
C VAL A 42 6.02 4.43 -3.97
N LEU A 43 6.32 3.18 -3.57
CA LEU A 43 7.04 2.90 -2.33
C LEU A 43 8.56 2.88 -2.54
N GLU A 44 9.31 3.17 -1.48
CA GLU A 44 10.75 2.95 -1.42
C GLU A 44 11.05 1.47 -1.12
N ILE A 45 12.08 0.89 -1.76
CA ILE A 45 12.53 -0.48 -1.55
C ILE A 45 14.04 -0.42 -1.30
N GLU A 46 14.44 -0.50 -0.03
CA GLU A 46 15.84 -0.31 0.39
C GLU A 46 16.78 -1.37 -0.21
N GLU A 47 16.36 -2.64 -0.27
CA GLU A 47 17.14 -3.75 -0.79
C GLU A 47 17.57 -3.54 -2.26
N PHE A 48 16.78 -2.81 -3.01
CA PHE A 48 17.08 -2.44 -4.40
C PHE A 48 17.61 -1.00 -4.54
N LYS A 49 17.81 -0.29 -3.42
CA LYS A 49 18.14 1.16 -3.42
C LYS A 49 17.16 1.97 -4.27
N LYS A 50 15.93 1.49 -4.39
CA LYS A 50 14.87 2.06 -5.20
C LYS A 50 14.14 3.13 -4.40
N LYS A 51 14.17 4.36 -4.88
CA LYS A 51 13.51 5.50 -4.24
C LYS A 51 12.00 5.52 -4.50
N ALA A 52 11.23 6.08 -3.57
CA ALA A 52 9.81 6.34 -3.76
C ALA A 52 9.58 7.18 -5.03
N GLY A 53 8.51 6.88 -5.78
CA GLY A 53 8.18 7.54 -7.05
C GLY A 53 8.99 7.08 -8.27
N LYS A 54 10.00 6.22 -8.09
CA LYS A 54 10.72 5.57 -9.20
C LYS A 54 10.14 4.18 -9.43
N LEU A 55 10.02 3.77 -10.68
CA LEU A 55 9.59 2.41 -11.00
C LEU A 55 10.72 1.44 -10.63
N CYS A 56 10.35 0.29 -10.05
CA CYS A 56 11.29 -0.78 -9.75
C CYS A 56 11.79 -1.42 -11.06
N ASP A 57 13.11 -1.68 -11.15
CA ASP A 57 13.72 -2.29 -12.34
C ASP A 57 13.19 -3.70 -12.65
N HIS A 58 12.65 -4.39 -11.63
CA HIS A 58 12.01 -5.69 -11.78
C HIS A 58 10.52 -5.61 -12.13
N CYS A 59 9.98 -4.41 -12.32
CA CYS A 59 8.59 -4.23 -12.70
C CYS A 59 8.44 -4.36 -14.23
N ILE A 60 7.53 -5.24 -14.64
CA ILE A 60 7.05 -5.30 -16.03
C ILE A 60 5.86 -4.36 -16.12
N HIS A 61 6.01 -3.25 -16.86
CA HIS A 61 4.92 -2.29 -17.03
C HIS A 61 3.66 -3.01 -17.52
N GLU A 62 2.53 -2.79 -16.85
CA GLU A 62 1.25 -3.48 -17.08
C GLU A 62 1.28 -5.02 -16.88
N GLY A 63 2.45 -5.59 -16.55
CA GLY A 63 2.61 -7.01 -16.24
C GLY A 63 2.84 -7.33 -14.76
N GLY A 64 2.99 -6.29 -13.94
CA GLY A 64 3.24 -6.44 -12.50
C GLY A 64 4.71 -6.73 -12.16
N CYS A 65 4.95 -7.47 -11.09
CA CYS A 65 6.30 -7.79 -10.62
C CYS A 65 6.89 -8.99 -11.38
N GLY A 66 7.96 -8.77 -12.16
CA GLY A 66 8.65 -9.82 -12.94
C GLY A 66 9.36 -10.86 -12.08
N ILE A 67 9.64 -10.55 -10.83
CA ILE A 67 10.26 -11.48 -9.86
C ILE A 67 9.30 -11.87 -8.73
N TYR A 68 7.99 -11.92 -8.98
CA TYR A 68 6.96 -12.06 -7.95
C TYR A 68 7.25 -13.20 -6.94
N THR A 69 7.66 -14.36 -7.40
CA THR A 69 7.99 -15.52 -6.57
C THR A 69 9.34 -15.41 -5.84
N LYS A 70 10.24 -14.52 -6.32
CA LYS A 70 11.58 -14.30 -5.79
C LYS A 70 11.75 -12.90 -5.19
N ARG A 71 10.63 -12.26 -4.82
CA ARG A 71 10.66 -10.92 -4.21
C ARG A 71 11.48 -10.92 -2.92
N PRO A 72 12.17 -9.81 -2.60
CA PRO A 72 12.79 -9.64 -1.29
C PRO A 72 11.72 -9.68 -0.19
N GLU A 73 12.16 -9.95 1.04
CA GLU A 73 11.28 -10.13 2.20
C GLU A 73 10.34 -8.92 2.38
N VAL A 74 10.88 -7.70 2.34
CA VAL A 74 10.09 -6.47 2.45
C VAL A 74 8.93 -6.40 1.44
N CYS A 75 9.11 -6.91 0.23
CA CYS A 75 8.05 -6.95 -0.78
C CYS A 75 7.09 -8.12 -0.61
N ARG A 76 7.51 -9.21 0.06
CA ARG A 76 6.63 -10.35 0.36
C ARG A 76 5.72 -10.04 1.54
N ASP A 77 6.27 -9.39 2.55
CA ASP A 77 5.57 -9.09 3.80
C ASP A 77 4.64 -7.88 3.64
N TYR A 78 4.95 -6.99 2.68
CA TYR A 78 4.08 -5.87 2.38
C TYR A 78 2.80 -6.29 1.67
N GLN A 79 1.67 -5.89 2.24
CA GLN A 79 0.36 -5.99 1.61
C GLN A 79 -0.36 -4.63 1.67
N CYS A 80 -0.96 -4.22 0.56
CA CYS A 80 -1.79 -3.02 0.55
C CYS A 80 -3.18 -3.32 1.10
N ARG A 81 -3.86 -2.32 1.65
CA ARG A 81 -5.22 -2.48 2.23
C ARG A 81 -6.21 -3.12 1.26
N TRP A 82 -6.12 -2.80 -0.03
CA TRP A 82 -6.99 -3.43 -1.01
C TRP A 82 -6.84 -4.96 -1.03
N LYS A 83 -5.61 -5.46 -0.84
CA LYS A 83 -5.35 -6.91 -0.83
C LYS A 83 -5.78 -7.56 0.49
N GLU A 84 -5.62 -6.87 1.61
CA GLU A 84 -5.91 -7.41 2.95
C GLU A 84 -7.38 -7.31 3.34
N GLU A 85 -8.07 -6.28 2.89
CA GLU A 85 -9.42 -5.98 3.34
C GLU A 85 -10.49 -6.50 2.38
N ARG A 86 -11.23 -7.52 2.82
CA ARG A 86 -12.28 -8.18 2.03
C ARG A 86 -13.41 -7.22 1.62
N SER A 87 -13.74 -6.25 2.46
CA SER A 87 -14.83 -5.29 2.23
C SER A 87 -14.51 -4.27 1.14
N LEU A 88 -13.23 -4.01 0.85
CA LEU A 88 -12.85 -3.07 -0.19
C LEU A 88 -13.24 -3.58 -1.59
N SER A 89 -13.94 -2.73 -2.33
CA SER A 89 -14.37 -3.02 -3.70
C SER A 89 -13.20 -3.39 -4.62
N ALA A 90 -13.43 -4.34 -5.52
CA ALA A 90 -12.47 -4.68 -6.58
C ALA A 90 -12.11 -3.47 -7.47
N GLN A 91 -12.98 -2.46 -7.53
CA GLN A 91 -12.74 -1.22 -8.28
C GLN A 91 -11.65 -0.34 -7.65
N LEU A 92 -11.37 -0.50 -6.34
CA LEU A 92 -10.31 0.21 -5.62
C LEU A 92 -8.92 -0.42 -5.81
N ARG A 93 -8.77 -1.36 -6.74
CA ARG A 93 -7.45 -1.92 -7.06
C ARG A 93 -6.47 -0.80 -7.42
N PRO A 94 -5.28 -0.76 -6.79
CA PRO A 94 -4.41 0.41 -6.83
C PRO A 94 -4.04 0.90 -8.23
N ASP A 95 -3.75 -0.01 -9.16
CA ASP A 95 -3.40 0.34 -10.56
C ASP A 95 -4.57 0.93 -11.35
N ARG A 96 -5.83 0.62 -10.96
CA ARG A 96 -7.03 1.16 -11.60
C ARG A 96 -7.36 2.58 -11.14
N VAL A 97 -7.15 2.84 -9.85
CA VAL A 97 -7.47 4.15 -9.26
C VAL A 97 -6.25 5.06 -9.12
N GLY A 98 -5.05 4.57 -9.39
CA GLY A 98 -3.80 5.33 -9.28
C GLY A 98 -3.42 5.68 -7.84
N THR A 99 -3.99 4.99 -6.86
CA THR A 99 -3.80 5.28 -5.43
C THR A 99 -3.59 3.99 -4.66
N LEU A 100 -2.51 3.92 -3.88
CA LEU A 100 -2.19 2.84 -2.98
C LEU A 100 -2.74 3.16 -1.59
N LEU A 101 -3.64 2.33 -1.09
CA LEU A 101 -4.21 2.45 0.25
C LEU A 101 -3.42 1.58 1.23
N MET A 102 -3.01 2.14 2.37
CA MET A 102 -2.22 1.43 3.36
C MET A 102 -2.35 2.05 4.75
N ASP A 103 -2.15 1.25 5.78
CA ASP A 103 -1.92 1.72 7.14
C ASP A 103 -0.47 2.19 7.26
N ASP A 104 -0.24 3.21 8.07
CA ASP A 104 1.13 3.57 8.46
C ASP A 104 1.62 2.55 9.50
N PRO A 105 2.79 1.93 9.33
CA PRO A 105 3.26 0.91 10.25
C PRO A 105 3.67 1.45 11.63
N ASP A 106 3.94 2.75 11.72
CA ASP A 106 4.47 3.40 12.92
C ASP A 106 3.43 4.27 13.65
N SER A 107 2.25 4.44 13.08
CA SER A 107 1.17 5.27 13.64
C SER A 107 -0.21 4.73 13.27
N ASP A 108 -1.27 5.31 13.86
CA ASP A 108 -2.67 5.00 13.50
C ASP A 108 -3.17 5.83 12.29
N GLU A 109 -2.26 6.22 11.41
CA GLU A 109 -2.59 6.98 10.22
C GLU A 109 -2.98 6.05 9.07
N TYR A 110 -3.96 6.49 8.28
CA TYR A 110 -4.35 5.85 7.04
C TYR A 110 -3.83 6.65 5.84
N HIS A 111 -3.08 6.00 4.98
CA HIS A 111 -2.40 6.66 3.88
C HIS A 111 -2.98 6.28 2.52
N ALA A 112 -3.19 7.29 1.68
CA ALA A 112 -3.46 7.17 0.25
C ALA A 112 -2.24 7.67 -0.52
N VAL A 113 -1.41 6.75 -1.04
CA VAL A 113 -0.13 7.10 -1.68
C VAL A 113 -0.30 7.10 -3.20
N CYS A 114 0.01 8.23 -3.83
CA CYS A 114 -0.04 8.43 -5.27
C CYS A 114 1.34 8.58 -5.88
N ASP A 115 1.43 8.36 -7.19
CA ASP A 115 2.62 8.70 -7.97
C ASP A 115 2.86 10.22 -7.88
N PRO A 116 4.09 10.69 -7.57
CA PRO A 116 4.43 12.11 -7.59
C PRO A 116 4.13 12.83 -8.92
N GLU A 117 4.16 12.09 -10.04
CA GLU A 117 3.81 12.61 -11.37
C GLU A 117 2.29 12.78 -11.54
N LYS A 118 1.48 12.11 -10.70
CA LYS A 118 0.02 12.16 -10.69
C LYS A 118 -0.52 12.39 -9.27
N PRO A 119 -0.19 13.52 -8.64
CA PRO A 119 -0.34 13.71 -7.20
C PRO A 119 -1.78 13.74 -6.70
N PHE A 120 -2.77 13.92 -7.56
CA PHE A 120 -4.17 14.07 -7.21
C PHE A 120 -5.05 12.84 -7.51
N MET A 121 -4.45 11.67 -7.78
CA MET A 121 -5.22 10.45 -8.05
C MET A 121 -6.10 10.02 -6.86
N TRP A 122 -5.73 10.38 -5.63
CA TRP A 122 -6.56 10.18 -4.44
C TRP A 122 -7.92 10.89 -4.50
N ARG A 123 -8.12 11.88 -5.39
CA ARG A 123 -9.40 12.57 -5.64
C ARG A 123 -10.35 11.76 -6.53
N ASN A 124 -9.95 10.59 -7.03
CA ASN A 124 -10.87 9.66 -7.66
C ASN A 124 -12.10 9.48 -6.74
N PRO A 125 -13.36 9.60 -7.25
CA PRO A 125 -14.56 9.61 -6.40
C PRO A 125 -14.68 8.38 -5.49
N LEU A 126 -14.28 7.19 -5.97
CA LEU A 126 -14.32 5.96 -5.16
C LEU A 126 -13.29 5.99 -4.04
N VAL A 127 -12.06 6.44 -4.35
CA VAL A 127 -10.98 6.59 -3.36
C VAL A 127 -11.38 7.64 -2.33
N PHE A 128 -11.80 8.83 -2.79
CA PHE A 128 -12.13 9.94 -1.90
C PHE A 128 -13.27 9.60 -0.95
N LYS A 129 -14.32 8.94 -1.45
CA LYS A 129 -15.42 8.45 -0.61
C LYS A 129 -14.91 7.51 0.49
N HIS A 130 -13.99 6.61 0.16
CA HIS A 130 -13.38 5.70 1.13
C HIS A 130 -12.53 6.46 2.15
N LEU A 131 -11.69 7.42 1.72
CA LEU A 131 -10.86 8.22 2.63
C LEU A 131 -11.70 9.04 3.63
N VAL A 132 -12.81 9.61 3.17
CA VAL A 132 -13.77 10.32 4.06
C VAL A 132 -14.41 9.35 5.05
N ALA A 133 -14.71 8.11 4.65
CA ALA A 133 -15.25 7.09 5.57
C ALA A 133 -14.23 6.72 6.65
N GLU A 134 -12.95 6.54 6.29
CA GLU A 134 -11.86 6.31 7.24
C GLU A 134 -11.69 7.49 8.21
N ALA A 135 -11.76 8.73 7.71
CA ALA A 135 -11.71 9.92 8.56
C ALA A 135 -12.91 9.99 9.54
N LYS A 136 -14.12 9.60 9.08
CA LYS A 136 -15.31 9.52 9.93
C LYS A 136 -15.22 8.47 11.03
N SER A 137 -14.45 7.41 10.83
CA SER A 137 -14.18 6.40 11.86
C SER A 137 -13.21 6.87 12.96
N GLY A 138 -12.68 8.09 12.83
CA GLY A 138 -11.77 8.72 13.80
C GLY A 138 -10.29 8.61 13.45
N ARG A 139 -9.94 8.04 12.32
CA ARG A 139 -8.53 7.89 11.87
C ARG A 139 -8.00 9.20 11.30
N THR A 140 -6.71 9.45 11.48
CA THR A 140 -6.01 10.48 10.71
C THR A 140 -5.76 9.98 9.31
N VAL A 141 -6.29 10.68 8.30
CA VAL A 141 -6.20 10.27 6.89
C VAL A 141 -5.33 11.24 6.12
N LEU A 142 -4.28 10.74 5.48
CA LEU A 142 -3.35 11.51 4.66
C LEU A 142 -3.27 10.97 3.23
N ALA A 143 -3.47 11.84 2.25
CA ALA A 143 -3.07 11.57 0.88
C ALA A 143 -1.63 12.06 0.68
N LYS A 144 -0.76 11.26 0.06
CA LYS A 144 0.67 11.55 -0.10
C LYS A 144 1.12 11.35 -1.55
N ALA A 145 1.96 12.26 -2.05
CA ALA A 145 2.58 12.14 -3.36
C ALA A 145 3.97 12.81 -3.34
N GLY A 146 5.01 12.00 -3.26
CA GLY A 146 6.37 12.50 -3.03
C GLY A 146 6.49 13.23 -1.70
N LEU A 147 6.87 14.50 -1.75
CA LEU A 147 7.00 15.37 -0.56
C LEU A 147 5.71 16.09 -0.18
N ARG A 148 4.67 16.01 -1.01
CA ARG A 148 3.39 16.66 -0.74
C ARG A 148 2.47 15.74 0.03
N ALA A 149 1.70 16.31 0.95
CA ALA A 149 0.67 15.59 1.68
C ALA A 149 -0.57 16.46 1.89
N TRP A 150 -1.72 15.82 1.95
CA TRP A 150 -3.02 16.45 2.20
C TRP A 150 -3.75 15.68 3.29
N ARG A 151 -4.20 16.38 4.31
CA ARG A 151 -5.08 15.82 5.33
C ARG A 151 -6.52 15.85 4.84
N ILE A 152 -7.22 14.72 4.95
CA ILE A 152 -8.64 14.59 4.63
C ILE A 152 -9.45 14.55 5.94
N PHE A 153 -10.51 15.35 6.00
CA PHE A 153 -11.37 15.49 7.17
C PHE A 153 -12.70 14.75 7.00
N PRO A 154 -13.41 14.44 8.11
CA PRO A 154 -14.67 13.69 8.08
C PRO A 154 -15.79 14.35 7.26
N ASP A 155 -15.78 15.68 7.14
CA ASP A 155 -16.75 16.46 6.37
C ASP A 155 -16.45 16.50 4.86
N GLY A 156 -15.34 15.87 4.42
CA GLY A 156 -14.85 15.90 3.05
C GLY A 156 -14.00 17.12 2.71
N HIS A 157 -13.75 18.01 3.69
CA HIS A 157 -12.72 19.03 3.53
C HIS A 157 -11.34 18.37 3.46
N TRP A 158 -10.40 19.01 2.79
CA TRP A 158 -9.00 18.61 2.78
C TRP A 158 -8.07 19.82 2.77
N GLN A 159 -6.90 19.67 3.33
CA GLN A 159 -5.90 20.73 3.43
C GLN A 159 -4.52 20.16 3.13
N GLU A 160 -3.74 20.87 2.33
CA GLU A 160 -2.33 20.54 2.12
C GLU A 160 -1.56 20.79 3.44
N THR A 161 -0.80 19.80 3.85
CA THR A 161 0.07 19.91 5.02
C THR A 161 1.44 20.39 4.56
N ALA A 162 2.03 21.31 5.32
CA ALA A 162 3.37 21.83 5.06
C ALA A 162 4.44 20.76 5.22
#